data_ffe63b3edb6d37bb01251284fdb6bd99
#
_entry.id   ffe63b3edb6d37bb01251284fdb6bd99
#
_cell.length_a   1.000
_cell.length_b   1.000
_cell.length_c   1.000
_cell.angle_alpha   90.00
_cell.angle_beta   90.00
_cell.angle_gamma   90.00
#
_symmetry.space_group_name_H-M   'P 1'
#
loop_
_entity.id
_entity.type
_entity.pdbx_description
1 polymer ?
#
loop_
_entity_poly.entity_id
_entity_poly.type
_entity_poly.pdbx_seq_one_letter_code
_entity_poly.pdbx_strand_id
1 'polypeptide(L)'
;MTDAFSETAEGKIEYRPLETDRLLFSRCGVYDIGGSVAKNAAGASDAVTVLDTSGEAKVEEATARDGKISVSGRCAMNSIYTTESGETSGEFTVPFKISFDCETPDGTEVMAEATLVNARSRLDGDNLVCDAEIALCMSVLQRKEAQIVGKIDFSAPKRYEKNVHPVCLIYPKGESLWTISKQYHVAPEALAAVNGLSIPEEDYTDVHALDSAHVLMLELK
;
A
#
# COMPACT_ATOMS: atom_id res chain seq x y z
N MET A 1 -6.03 15.16 7.26
CA MET A 1 -5.59 16.42 6.61
C MET A 1 -4.61 17.07 7.56
N THR A 2 -3.43 17.47 7.10
CA THR A 2 -2.45 18.19 7.93
C THR A 2 -2.77 19.68 7.86
N ASP A 3 -2.80 20.36 9.00
CA ASP A 3 -3.11 21.78 9.11
C ASP A 3 -2.08 22.48 10.01
N ALA A 4 -1.96 23.79 9.92
CA ALA A 4 -1.04 24.59 10.73
C ALA A 4 -1.54 26.03 10.87
N PHE A 5 -1.17 26.68 11.97
CA PHE A 5 -1.40 28.10 12.15
C PHE A 5 -0.21 28.75 12.90
N SER A 6 -0.14 30.07 12.89
CA SER A 6 0.82 30.85 13.69
C SER A 6 0.08 31.81 14.60
N GLU A 7 0.58 32.00 15.82
CA GLU A 7 0.05 32.94 16.79
C GLU A 7 0.31 34.41 16.41
N THR A 8 1.44 34.66 15.75
CA THR A 8 1.98 36.02 15.55
C THR A 8 1.94 36.54 14.11
N ALA A 9 1.61 35.66 13.15
CA ALA A 9 1.62 36.01 11.74
C ALA A 9 0.44 35.40 11.00
N GLU A 10 -0.03 36.08 9.97
CA GLU A 10 -0.94 35.47 9.00
C GLU A 10 -0.16 34.50 8.12
N GLY A 11 -0.51 33.23 8.17
CA GLY A 11 0.12 32.17 7.39
C GLY A 11 -0.67 31.84 6.15
N LYS A 12 0.00 31.81 5.02
CA LYS A 12 -0.53 31.18 3.81
C LYS A 12 0.00 29.75 3.74
N ILE A 13 -0.90 28.78 3.79
CA ILE A 13 -0.56 27.37 3.67
C ILE A 13 -0.82 26.94 2.23
N GLU A 14 0.21 26.41 1.58
CA GLU A 14 0.10 25.78 0.28
C GLU A 14 0.14 24.27 0.46
N TYR A 15 -0.89 23.59 0.01
CA TYR A 15 -0.98 22.14 0.03
C TYR A 15 -0.44 21.55 -1.26
N ARG A 16 0.18 20.40 -1.17
CA ARG A 16 0.57 19.60 -2.33
C ARG A 16 0.02 18.19 -2.19
N PRO A 17 -0.36 17.54 -3.30
CA PRO A 17 -0.74 16.15 -3.27
C PRO A 17 0.46 15.27 -2.92
N LEU A 18 0.21 14.24 -2.14
CA LEU A 18 1.13 13.16 -1.85
C LEU A 18 0.42 11.85 -2.13
N GLU A 19 0.97 11.09 -3.06
CA GLU A 19 0.52 9.70 -3.26
C GLU A 19 1.13 8.82 -2.16
N THR A 20 0.30 8.03 -1.52
CA THR A 20 0.70 7.09 -0.48
C THR A 20 0.11 5.72 -0.78
N ASP A 21 0.90 4.69 -0.59
CA ASP A 21 0.44 3.32 -0.71
C ASP A 21 0.21 2.73 0.69
N ARG A 22 -1.01 2.31 0.96
CA ARG A 22 -1.37 1.60 2.18
C ARG A 22 -1.39 0.11 1.91
N LEU A 23 -0.55 -0.65 2.61
CA LEU A 23 -0.63 -2.09 2.58
C LEU A 23 -1.96 -2.54 3.19
N LEU A 24 -2.78 -3.25 2.41
CA LEU A 24 -4.02 -3.85 2.87
C LEU A 24 -3.73 -5.21 3.52
N PHE A 25 -3.00 -6.05 2.79
CA PHE A 25 -2.50 -7.33 3.32
C PHE A 25 -1.36 -7.85 2.43
N SER A 26 -0.64 -8.84 2.96
CA SER A 26 0.35 -9.63 2.24
C SER A 26 0.05 -11.12 2.44
N ARG A 27 0.28 -11.92 1.42
CA ARG A 27 0.07 -13.36 1.46
C ARG A 27 1.14 -14.09 0.66
N CYS A 28 1.68 -15.15 1.25
CA CYS A 28 2.54 -16.12 0.56
C CYS A 28 1.90 -17.50 0.61
N GLY A 29 2.09 -18.28 -0.43
CA GLY A 29 1.62 -19.65 -0.51
C GLY A 29 2.36 -20.44 -1.57
N VAL A 30 2.32 -21.76 -1.47
CA VAL A 30 2.85 -22.68 -2.49
C VAL A 30 1.68 -23.24 -3.29
N TYR A 31 1.83 -23.27 -4.60
CA TYR A 31 0.80 -23.67 -5.55
C TYR A 31 1.35 -24.65 -6.54
N ASP A 32 0.58 -25.71 -6.78
CA ASP A 32 0.86 -26.68 -7.83
C ASP A 32 0.46 -26.10 -9.19
N ILE A 33 1.35 -26.21 -10.14
CA ILE A 33 1.13 -25.87 -11.53
C ILE A 33 1.54 -27.04 -12.40
N GLY A 34 0.89 -27.18 -13.55
CA GLY A 34 1.21 -28.25 -14.49
C GLY A 34 1.00 -27.80 -15.92
N GLY A 35 1.72 -28.43 -16.80
CA GLY A 35 1.60 -28.18 -18.24
C GLY A 35 2.07 -29.35 -19.06
N SER A 36 1.65 -29.38 -20.32
CA SER A 36 2.08 -30.36 -21.30
C SER A 36 2.53 -29.63 -22.55
N VAL A 37 3.69 -29.99 -23.06
CA VAL A 37 4.27 -29.46 -24.30
C VAL A 37 4.63 -30.62 -25.23
N ALA A 38 4.49 -30.41 -26.52
CA ALA A 38 4.95 -31.40 -27.47
C ALA A 38 6.47 -31.62 -27.39
N LYS A 39 6.95 -32.86 -27.44
CA LYS A 39 8.36 -33.23 -27.35
C LYS A 39 9.27 -32.41 -28.26
N ASN A 40 8.83 -32.22 -29.52
CA ASN A 40 9.57 -31.44 -30.51
C ASN A 40 9.70 -29.96 -30.12
N ALA A 41 8.69 -29.39 -29.48
CA ALA A 41 8.70 -28.01 -29.01
C ALA A 41 9.57 -27.83 -27.74
N ALA A 42 9.79 -28.88 -26.97
CA ALA A 42 10.64 -28.94 -25.80
C ALA A 42 12.08 -29.40 -26.12
N GLY A 43 12.46 -29.54 -27.38
CA GLY A 43 13.77 -30.08 -27.77
C GLY A 43 14.01 -31.53 -27.36
N ALA A 44 12.92 -32.30 -27.12
CA ALA A 44 12.96 -33.65 -26.54
C ALA A 44 12.51 -34.72 -27.55
N SER A 45 12.58 -34.48 -28.88
CA SER A 45 12.09 -35.39 -29.93
C SER A 45 12.59 -36.82 -29.76
N ASP A 46 13.89 -36.99 -29.49
CA ASP A 46 14.57 -38.27 -29.37
C ASP A 46 14.79 -38.68 -27.90
N ALA A 47 14.14 -37.98 -26.97
CA ALA A 47 14.28 -38.26 -25.55
C ALA A 47 13.66 -39.62 -25.16
N VAL A 48 14.46 -40.40 -24.42
CA VAL A 48 14.06 -41.70 -23.88
C VAL A 48 13.63 -41.55 -22.41
N THR A 49 14.34 -40.74 -21.63
CA THR A 49 14.06 -40.52 -20.22
C THR A 49 14.43 -39.09 -19.82
N VAL A 50 13.63 -38.48 -18.97
CA VAL A 50 13.95 -37.20 -18.32
C VAL A 50 14.81 -37.49 -17.09
N LEU A 51 15.94 -36.83 -16.97
CA LEU A 51 16.87 -36.95 -15.84
C LEU A 51 16.59 -35.91 -14.77
N ASP A 52 16.39 -34.64 -15.19
CA ASP A 52 16.22 -33.53 -14.29
C ASP A 52 15.39 -32.43 -14.95
N THR A 53 14.73 -31.61 -14.14
CA THR A 53 14.01 -30.42 -14.60
C THR A 53 14.23 -29.28 -13.62
N SER A 54 14.67 -28.17 -14.13
CA SER A 54 14.88 -26.90 -13.41
C SER A 54 14.26 -25.73 -14.14
N GLY A 55 14.24 -24.55 -13.54
CA GLY A 55 13.69 -23.38 -14.21
C GLY A 55 13.51 -22.19 -13.30
N GLU A 56 12.82 -21.18 -13.82
CA GLU A 56 12.49 -19.94 -13.12
C GLU A 56 11.03 -19.59 -13.33
N ALA A 57 10.35 -19.14 -12.27
CA ALA A 57 9.01 -18.61 -12.34
C ALA A 57 9.03 -17.09 -12.45
N LYS A 58 8.20 -16.53 -13.33
CA LYS A 58 8.06 -15.08 -13.50
C LYS A 58 6.58 -14.70 -13.56
N VAL A 59 6.18 -13.74 -12.73
CA VAL A 59 4.87 -13.09 -12.81
C VAL A 59 4.90 -12.11 -13.98
N GLU A 60 3.86 -12.14 -14.80
CA GLU A 60 3.66 -11.24 -15.93
C GLU A 60 2.57 -10.23 -15.67
N GLU A 61 1.52 -10.64 -14.96
CA GLU A 61 0.40 -9.78 -14.63
C GLU A 61 -0.15 -10.14 -13.24
N ALA A 62 -0.44 -9.10 -12.45
CA ALA A 62 -1.14 -9.21 -11.19
C ALA A 62 -2.22 -8.12 -11.12
N THR A 63 -3.47 -8.50 -10.94
CA THR A 63 -4.61 -7.58 -10.97
C THR A 63 -5.60 -7.87 -9.85
N ALA A 64 -6.26 -6.79 -9.38
CA ALA A 64 -7.42 -6.88 -8.49
C ALA A 64 -8.63 -6.27 -9.20
N ARG A 65 -9.59 -7.08 -9.58
CA ARG A 65 -10.82 -6.65 -10.28
C ARG A 65 -11.98 -7.58 -9.95
N ASP A 66 -13.19 -7.04 -9.94
CA ASP A 66 -14.44 -7.80 -9.82
C ASP A 66 -14.48 -8.76 -8.62
N GLY A 67 -13.95 -8.32 -7.47
CA GLY A 67 -13.91 -9.13 -6.25
C GLY A 67 -12.90 -10.28 -6.30
N LYS A 68 -11.93 -10.22 -7.22
CA LYS A 68 -10.88 -11.24 -7.37
C LYS A 68 -9.51 -10.63 -7.55
N ILE A 69 -8.51 -11.28 -6.97
CA ILE A 69 -7.12 -11.07 -7.29
C ILE A 69 -6.68 -12.19 -8.22
N SER A 70 -6.11 -11.84 -9.37
CA SER A 70 -5.59 -12.79 -10.35
C SER A 70 -4.12 -12.49 -10.60
N VAL A 71 -3.30 -13.53 -10.48
CA VAL A 71 -1.88 -13.48 -10.79
C VAL A 71 -1.59 -14.49 -11.87
N SER A 72 -1.00 -14.06 -12.97
CA SER A 72 -0.61 -14.91 -14.09
C SER A 72 0.86 -14.70 -14.45
N GLY A 73 1.43 -15.73 -15.04
CA GLY A 73 2.83 -15.71 -15.42
C GLY A 73 3.23 -16.99 -16.10
N ARG A 74 4.53 -17.20 -16.17
CA ARG A 74 5.11 -18.39 -16.79
C ARG A 74 6.31 -18.90 -16.00
N CYS A 75 6.54 -20.20 -16.10
CA CYS A 75 7.78 -20.85 -15.71
C CYS A 75 8.59 -21.18 -16.95
N ALA A 76 9.79 -20.60 -17.08
CA ALA A 76 10.77 -21.00 -18.06
C ALA A 76 11.51 -22.21 -17.50
N MET A 77 11.35 -23.35 -18.17
CA MET A 77 11.85 -24.65 -17.73
C MET A 77 12.97 -25.12 -18.65
N ASN A 78 13.93 -25.83 -18.05
CA ASN A 78 14.96 -26.59 -18.75
C ASN A 78 14.95 -28.03 -18.23
N SER A 79 14.83 -29.00 -19.11
CA SER A 79 14.95 -30.41 -18.76
C SER A 79 16.14 -31.06 -19.44
N ILE A 80 16.79 -31.96 -18.70
CA ILE A 80 17.89 -32.81 -19.18
C ILE A 80 17.31 -34.17 -19.52
N TYR A 81 17.60 -34.69 -20.71
CA TYR A 81 17.10 -35.94 -21.23
C TYR A 81 18.24 -36.88 -21.59
N THR A 82 17.98 -38.19 -21.48
CA THR A 82 18.79 -39.19 -22.17
C THR A 82 18.25 -39.43 -23.56
N THR A 83 19.11 -39.61 -24.54
CA THR A 83 18.81 -40.04 -25.91
C THR A 83 19.66 -41.25 -26.25
N GLU A 84 19.48 -41.89 -27.39
CA GLU A 84 20.33 -42.99 -27.87
C GLU A 84 21.76 -42.52 -28.11
N SER A 85 21.99 -41.24 -28.36
CA SER A 85 23.31 -40.63 -28.64
C SER A 85 23.97 -40.00 -27.43
N GLY A 86 23.31 -39.98 -26.25
CA GLY A 86 23.84 -39.37 -25.03
C GLY A 86 22.82 -38.48 -24.33
N GLU A 87 23.32 -37.53 -23.53
CA GLU A 87 22.51 -36.57 -22.83
C GLU A 87 22.32 -35.30 -23.64
N THR A 88 21.16 -34.70 -23.57
CA THR A 88 20.82 -33.40 -24.15
C THR A 88 19.90 -32.63 -23.24
N SER A 89 19.65 -31.36 -23.53
CA SER A 89 18.71 -30.53 -22.81
C SER A 89 17.76 -29.80 -23.74
N GLY A 90 16.61 -29.41 -23.21
CA GLY A 90 15.63 -28.63 -23.97
C GLY A 90 14.86 -27.68 -23.06
N GLU A 91 14.51 -26.53 -23.62
CA GLU A 91 13.79 -25.48 -22.94
C GLU A 91 12.30 -25.48 -23.36
N PHE A 92 11.45 -25.19 -22.40
CA PHE A 92 10.02 -25.04 -22.64
C PHE A 92 9.39 -24.12 -21.59
N THR A 93 8.14 -23.76 -21.81
CA THR A 93 7.45 -22.82 -20.91
C THR A 93 6.13 -23.43 -20.43
N VAL A 94 5.87 -23.30 -19.12
CA VAL A 94 4.61 -23.68 -18.48
C VAL A 94 3.94 -22.40 -17.98
N PRO A 95 2.79 -22.01 -18.54
CA PRO A 95 2.03 -20.89 -18.04
C PRO A 95 1.30 -21.23 -16.74
N PHE A 96 1.10 -20.25 -15.88
CA PHE A 96 0.27 -20.40 -14.69
C PHE A 96 -0.72 -19.24 -14.54
N LYS A 97 -1.85 -19.52 -13.90
CA LYS A 97 -2.82 -18.53 -13.47
C LYS A 97 -3.44 -18.95 -12.15
N ILE A 98 -3.31 -18.09 -11.14
CA ILE A 98 -3.80 -18.32 -9.80
C ILE A 98 -4.76 -17.18 -9.46
N SER A 99 -5.94 -17.51 -8.94
CA SER A 99 -6.94 -16.51 -8.60
C SER A 99 -7.49 -16.76 -7.21
N PHE A 100 -7.79 -15.66 -6.51
CA PHE A 100 -8.34 -15.64 -5.15
C PHE A 100 -9.57 -14.76 -5.14
N ASP A 101 -10.64 -15.21 -4.48
CA ASP A 101 -11.76 -14.34 -4.18
C ASP A 101 -11.35 -13.39 -3.06
N CYS A 102 -11.41 -12.09 -3.35
CA CYS A 102 -11.00 -11.04 -2.41
C CYS A 102 -11.63 -9.70 -2.82
N GLU A 103 -12.51 -9.20 -1.98
CA GLU A 103 -13.05 -7.86 -2.17
C GLU A 103 -11.97 -6.84 -1.84
N THR A 104 -11.65 -6.01 -2.80
CA THR A 104 -10.67 -4.93 -2.66
C THR A 104 -11.31 -3.60 -3.02
N PRO A 105 -10.93 -2.51 -2.32
CA PRO A 105 -11.40 -1.18 -2.67
C PRO A 105 -10.86 -0.73 -4.04
N ASP A 106 -11.51 0.27 -4.62
CA ASP A 106 -11.02 0.90 -5.85
C ASP A 106 -9.60 1.47 -5.67
N GLY A 107 -8.82 1.44 -6.75
CA GLY A 107 -7.43 1.89 -6.73
C GLY A 107 -6.47 0.91 -6.05
N THR A 108 -6.87 -0.36 -5.94
CA THR A 108 -5.99 -1.42 -5.43
C THR A 108 -4.96 -1.84 -6.48
N GLU A 109 -3.71 -1.89 -6.07
CA GLU A 109 -2.57 -2.42 -6.84
C GLU A 109 -2.08 -3.73 -6.21
N VAL A 110 -1.71 -4.68 -7.04
CA VAL A 110 -1.18 -5.98 -6.60
C VAL A 110 0.26 -6.10 -7.08
N MET A 111 1.17 -6.25 -6.14
CA MET A 111 2.57 -6.63 -6.40
C MET A 111 2.71 -8.11 -6.09
N ALA A 112 3.26 -8.88 -7.02
CA ALA A 112 3.43 -10.31 -6.83
C ALA A 112 4.77 -10.80 -7.39
N GLU A 113 5.37 -11.75 -6.68
CA GLU A 113 6.59 -12.45 -7.08
C GLU A 113 6.36 -13.95 -6.98
N ALA A 114 6.89 -14.69 -7.95
CA ALA A 114 6.84 -16.13 -7.97
C ALA A 114 8.25 -16.72 -8.02
N THR A 115 8.49 -17.77 -7.25
CA THR A 115 9.73 -18.53 -7.25
C THR A 115 9.41 -20.00 -7.47
N LEU A 116 10.12 -20.64 -8.38
CA LEU A 116 10.02 -22.10 -8.56
C LEU A 116 10.63 -22.81 -7.35
N VAL A 117 9.83 -23.66 -6.70
CA VAL A 117 10.26 -24.46 -5.53
C VAL A 117 10.74 -25.83 -5.97
N ASN A 118 9.96 -26.47 -6.85
CA ASN A 118 10.23 -27.81 -7.34
C ASN A 118 9.66 -27.96 -8.74
N ALA A 119 10.31 -28.77 -9.58
CA ALA A 119 9.79 -29.14 -10.89
C ALA A 119 10.15 -30.58 -11.21
N ARG A 120 9.26 -31.29 -11.87
CA ARG A 120 9.46 -32.63 -12.37
C ARG A 120 8.80 -32.76 -13.74
N SER A 121 9.50 -33.36 -14.67
CA SER A 121 8.93 -33.65 -15.96
C SER A 121 8.99 -35.13 -16.26
N ARG A 122 8.05 -35.60 -17.09
CA ARG A 122 8.00 -36.97 -17.57
C ARG A 122 7.57 -36.97 -19.02
N LEU A 123 7.99 -38.01 -19.73
CA LEU A 123 7.53 -38.26 -21.09
C LEU A 123 6.19 -38.99 -21.06
N ASP A 124 5.23 -38.53 -21.84
CA ASP A 124 3.93 -39.15 -21.99
C ASP A 124 3.54 -39.15 -23.49
N GLY A 125 3.76 -40.26 -24.16
CA GLY A 125 3.61 -40.36 -25.61
C GLY A 125 4.48 -39.33 -26.34
N ASP A 126 3.86 -38.47 -27.15
CA ASP A 126 4.54 -37.41 -27.88
C ASP A 126 4.66 -36.09 -27.09
N ASN A 127 4.32 -36.11 -25.82
CA ASN A 127 4.35 -34.94 -24.97
C ASN A 127 5.38 -35.07 -23.82
N LEU A 128 5.86 -33.92 -23.41
CA LEU A 128 6.55 -33.69 -22.13
C LEU A 128 5.53 -33.10 -21.19
N VAL A 129 5.23 -33.81 -20.08
CA VAL A 129 4.35 -33.35 -19.02
C VAL A 129 5.22 -32.86 -17.88
N CYS A 130 4.96 -31.65 -17.42
CA CYS A 130 5.65 -31.02 -16.33
C CYS A 130 4.67 -30.74 -15.16
N ASP A 131 5.05 -31.19 -13.97
CA ASP A 131 4.40 -30.85 -12.70
C ASP A 131 5.40 -30.03 -11.89
N ALA A 132 4.98 -28.89 -11.38
CA ALA A 132 5.86 -27.99 -10.64
C ALA A 132 5.12 -27.30 -9.49
N GLU A 133 5.90 -26.87 -8.50
CA GLU A 133 5.42 -26.09 -7.37
C GLU A 133 6.05 -24.70 -7.41
N ILE A 134 5.24 -23.67 -7.29
CA ILE A 134 5.70 -22.29 -7.19
C ILE A 134 5.33 -21.69 -5.83
N ALA A 135 6.26 -21.00 -5.20
CA ALA A 135 5.98 -20.11 -4.10
C ALA A 135 5.57 -18.75 -4.67
N LEU A 136 4.34 -18.33 -4.43
CA LEU A 136 3.80 -17.04 -4.83
C LEU A 136 3.64 -16.16 -3.60
N CYS A 137 4.34 -15.03 -3.56
CA CYS A 137 4.16 -13.97 -2.57
C CYS A 137 3.53 -12.75 -3.22
N MET A 138 2.49 -12.21 -2.59
CA MET A 138 1.83 -11.01 -3.07
C MET A 138 1.61 -10.00 -1.94
N SER A 139 1.66 -8.73 -2.30
CA SER A 139 1.29 -7.59 -1.46
C SER A 139 0.22 -6.80 -2.17
N VAL A 140 -0.86 -6.53 -1.46
CA VAL A 140 -2.03 -5.80 -1.97
C VAL A 140 -2.02 -4.42 -1.35
N LEU A 141 -1.91 -3.41 -2.19
CA LEU A 141 -1.74 -2.01 -1.82
C LEU A 141 -2.94 -1.20 -2.26
N GLN A 142 -3.37 -0.26 -1.45
CA GLN A 142 -4.34 0.76 -1.84
C GLN A 142 -3.62 2.09 -2.02
N ARG A 143 -3.63 2.61 -3.24
CA ARG A 143 -3.13 3.95 -3.50
C ARG A 143 -4.12 4.98 -3.01
N LYS A 144 -3.65 5.95 -2.22
CA LYS A 144 -4.42 7.07 -1.73
C LYS A 144 -3.67 8.37 -2.01
N GLU A 145 -4.41 9.35 -2.44
CA GLU A 145 -3.93 10.71 -2.50
C GLU A 145 -4.26 11.44 -1.19
N ALA A 146 -3.24 11.98 -0.55
CA ALA A 146 -3.35 12.81 0.64
C ALA A 146 -2.86 14.22 0.34
N GLN A 147 -3.49 15.23 0.92
CA GLN A 147 -2.99 16.59 0.87
C GLN A 147 -2.07 16.82 2.06
N ILE A 148 -0.83 17.19 1.80
CA ILE A 148 0.14 17.57 2.83
C ILE A 148 0.50 19.04 2.71
N VAL A 149 0.92 19.64 3.82
CA VAL A 149 1.46 21.00 3.82
C VAL A 149 2.76 21.00 3.01
N GLY A 150 2.75 21.68 1.88
CA GLY A 150 3.92 21.81 0.99
C GLY A 150 4.78 23.00 1.35
N LYS A 151 4.13 24.12 1.70
CA LYS A 151 4.81 25.37 2.10
C LYS A 151 3.94 26.13 3.06
N ILE A 152 4.57 26.73 4.03
CA ILE A 152 3.96 27.71 4.94
C ILE A 152 4.72 29.03 4.77
N ASP A 153 3.98 30.10 4.47
CA ASP A 153 4.55 31.43 4.35
C ASP A 153 3.93 32.33 5.43
N PHE A 154 4.75 32.79 6.35
CA PHE A 154 4.40 33.72 7.43
C PHE A 154 4.96 35.11 7.17
N SER A 155 4.95 35.58 5.94
CA SER A 155 5.58 36.84 5.54
C SER A 155 4.87 38.10 6.05
N ALA A 156 3.62 38.00 6.46
CA ALA A 156 2.87 39.14 6.95
C ALA A 156 2.67 39.08 8.47
N PRO A 157 3.27 40.00 9.24
CA PRO A 157 2.99 40.08 10.67
C PRO A 157 1.51 40.44 10.87
N LYS A 158 0.85 39.71 11.77
CA LYS A 158 -0.55 40.00 12.10
C LYS A 158 -0.63 41.36 12.81
N ARG A 159 -1.47 42.23 12.30
CA ARG A 159 -1.77 43.51 12.95
C ARG A 159 -2.95 43.30 13.87
N TYR A 160 -2.71 43.38 15.17
CA TYR A 160 -3.79 43.43 16.16
C TYR A 160 -4.33 44.84 16.24
N GLU A 161 -5.63 44.99 16.10
CA GLU A 161 -6.28 46.25 16.43
C GLU A 161 -6.21 46.43 17.95
N LYS A 162 -5.69 47.57 18.41
CA LYS A 162 -5.45 47.87 19.81
C LYS A 162 -6.69 47.97 20.71
N ASN A 163 -7.88 47.67 20.23
CA ASN A 163 -9.14 47.80 20.92
C ASN A 163 -9.71 46.49 21.46
N VAL A 164 -8.88 45.45 21.55
CA VAL A 164 -9.33 44.16 22.02
C VAL A 164 -9.27 44.11 23.55
N HIS A 165 -10.37 43.71 24.18
CA HIS A 165 -10.35 43.41 25.60
C HIS A 165 -9.34 42.31 25.89
N PRO A 166 -8.51 42.41 26.94
CA PRO A 166 -7.48 41.43 27.23
C PRO A 166 -8.03 40.05 27.58
N VAL A 167 -9.30 39.96 27.85
CA VAL A 167 -9.98 38.68 28.16
C VAL A 167 -11.28 38.60 27.35
N CYS A 168 -11.43 37.51 26.61
CA CYS A 168 -12.67 37.15 25.91
C CYS A 168 -13.24 35.88 26.50
N LEU A 169 -14.58 35.81 26.57
CA LEU A 169 -15.31 34.59 26.89
C LEU A 169 -15.86 34.02 25.60
N ILE A 170 -15.52 32.74 25.34
CA ILE A 170 -15.95 32.02 24.16
C ILE A 170 -16.89 30.91 24.57
N TYR A 171 -18.01 30.79 23.86
CA TYR A 171 -18.93 29.66 23.98
C TYR A 171 -18.68 28.70 22.84
N PRO A 172 -17.93 27.62 23.06
CA PRO A 172 -17.66 26.65 22.02
C PRO A 172 -18.92 25.88 21.68
N LYS A 173 -19.33 25.92 20.43
CA LYS A 173 -20.54 25.23 19.94
C LYS A 173 -20.19 23.84 19.42
N GLY A 174 -19.52 23.03 20.21
CA GLY A 174 -19.01 21.73 19.78
C GLY A 174 -17.74 21.83 18.89
N GLU A 175 -17.06 22.98 18.90
CA GLU A 175 -15.79 23.17 18.22
C GLU A 175 -14.64 22.54 19.02
N SER A 176 -13.64 22.04 18.31
CA SER A 176 -12.43 21.52 18.97
C SER A 176 -11.54 22.65 19.51
N LEU A 177 -10.71 22.32 20.51
CA LEU A 177 -9.72 23.25 21.03
C LEU A 177 -8.79 23.79 19.92
N TRP A 178 -8.43 22.92 18.97
CA TRP A 178 -7.66 23.28 17.78
C TRP A 178 -8.35 24.32 16.91
N THR A 179 -9.63 24.15 16.64
CA THR A 179 -10.40 25.10 15.82
C THR A 179 -10.46 26.48 16.47
N ILE A 180 -10.70 26.53 17.79
CA ILE A 180 -10.75 27.77 18.57
C ILE A 180 -9.35 28.42 18.61
N SER A 181 -8.31 27.65 18.90
CA SER A 181 -6.93 28.12 18.92
C SER A 181 -6.54 28.75 17.57
N LYS A 182 -6.91 28.13 16.48
CA LYS A 182 -6.67 28.64 15.13
C LYS A 182 -7.43 29.95 14.84
N GLN A 183 -8.69 30.00 15.25
CA GLN A 183 -9.55 31.19 15.02
C GLN A 183 -9.03 32.42 15.78
N TYR A 184 -8.55 32.21 17.01
CA TYR A 184 -8.09 33.31 17.86
C TYR A 184 -6.58 33.46 17.92
N HIS A 185 -5.83 32.61 17.21
CA HIS A 185 -4.37 32.61 17.13
C HIS A 185 -3.68 32.47 18.49
N VAL A 186 -4.20 31.61 19.33
CA VAL A 186 -3.65 31.29 20.65
C VAL A 186 -3.20 29.82 20.67
N ALA A 187 -2.05 29.52 21.29
CA ALA A 187 -1.60 28.14 21.40
C ALA A 187 -2.64 27.27 22.12
N PRO A 188 -2.93 26.06 21.64
CA PRO A 188 -3.86 25.15 22.31
C PRO A 188 -3.48 24.87 23.76
N GLU A 189 -2.18 24.77 24.05
CA GLU A 189 -1.64 24.55 25.39
C GLU A 189 -1.93 25.73 26.32
N ALA A 190 -1.77 26.95 25.82
CA ALA A 190 -2.05 28.16 26.58
C ALA A 190 -3.56 28.28 26.87
N LEU A 191 -4.39 28.01 25.85
CA LEU A 191 -5.85 28.02 26.01
C LEU A 191 -6.31 26.94 26.99
N ALA A 192 -5.74 25.76 26.95
CA ALA A 192 -6.04 24.67 27.87
C ALA A 192 -5.61 25.01 29.32
N ALA A 193 -4.40 25.52 29.50
CA ALA A 193 -3.84 25.86 30.82
C ALA A 193 -4.71 26.91 31.54
N VAL A 194 -5.13 27.98 30.84
CA VAL A 194 -5.97 29.04 31.40
C VAL A 194 -7.35 28.50 31.82
N ASN A 195 -7.86 27.49 31.11
CA ASN A 195 -9.19 26.90 31.33
C ASN A 195 -9.17 25.62 32.16
N GLY A 196 -7.99 25.17 32.64
CA GLY A 196 -7.87 23.95 33.45
C GLY A 196 -8.21 22.67 32.67
N LEU A 197 -8.03 22.68 31.35
CA LEU A 197 -8.29 21.53 30.48
C LEU A 197 -7.04 20.66 30.36
N SER A 198 -7.21 19.34 30.37
CA SER A 198 -6.15 18.39 30.08
C SER A 198 -6.11 18.08 28.59
N ILE A 199 -4.95 18.23 27.97
CA ILE A 199 -4.74 17.86 26.57
C ILE A 199 -4.03 16.50 26.55
N PRO A 200 -4.54 15.48 25.85
CA PRO A 200 -3.82 14.24 25.58
C PRO A 200 -2.57 14.52 24.74
N GLU A 201 -1.43 13.91 25.08
CA GLU A 201 -0.13 14.17 24.42
C GLU A 201 -0.12 13.82 22.92
N GLU A 202 -1.06 13.05 22.40
CA GLU A 202 -0.98 12.48 21.06
C GLU A 202 -1.99 13.02 20.03
N ASP A 203 -3.02 13.79 20.41
CA ASP A 203 -4.02 14.24 19.44
C ASP A 203 -4.73 15.56 19.80
N TYR A 204 -4.26 16.65 19.21
CA TYR A 204 -4.90 17.97 19.33
C TYR A 204 -6.17 18.13 18.49
N THR A 205 -6.40 17.23 17.52
CA THR A 205 -7.49 17.35 16.55
C THR A 205 -8.78 16.71 17.04
N ASP A 206 -8.65 15.75 17.97
CA ASP A 206 -9.77 14.97 18.50
C ASP A 206 -10.06 15.30 19.98
N VAL A 207 -9.48 16.37 20.48
CA VAL A 207 -9.86 16.89 21.78
C VAL A 207 -11.32 17.24 21.70
N HIS A 208 -12.10 16.34 22.24
CA HIS A 208 -13.53 16.31 22.46
C HIS A 208 -14.19 17.65 22.17
N ALA A 209 -15.10 17.66 21.22
CA ALA A 209 -15.95 18.80 20.98
C ALA A 209 -16.31 19.37 22.36
N LEU A 210 -15.76 20.53 22.68
CA LEU A 210 -15.97 21.14 23.98
C LEU A 210 -17.46 21.24 24.18
N ASP A 211 -17.95 20.58 25.18
CA ASP A 211 -19.37 20.50 25.44
C ASP A 211 -19.93 21.94 25.45
N SER A 212 -21.04 22.18 24.79
CA SER A 212 -21.61 23.51 24.62
C SER A 212 -21.89 24.27 25.93
N ALA A 213 -21.71 23.60 27.07
CA ALA A 213 -21.85 24.13 28.41
C ALA A 213 -20.58 24.80 28.97
N HIS A 214 -19.41 24.61 28.33
CA HIS A 214 -18.16 25.21 28.82
C HIS A 214 -17.93 26.58 28.20
N VAL A 215 -17.66 27.56 29.05
CA VAL A 215 -17.21 28.89 28.65
C VAL A 215 -15.69 28.91 28.75
N LEU A 216 -15.04 29.15 27.63
CA LEU A 216 -13.60 29.28 27.60
C LEU A 216 -13.17 30.73 27.84
N MET A 217 -12.17 30.92 28.69
CA MET A 217 -11.50 32.19 28.89
C MET A 217 -10.29 32.26 27.93
N LEU A 218 -10.22 33.32 27.15
CA LEU A 218 -9.14 33.61 26.22
C LEU A 218 -8.40 34.86 26.71
N GLU A 219 -7.12 34.72 27.05
CA GLU A 219 -6.23 35.85 27.28
C GLU A 219 -5.53 36.22 25.97
N LEU A 220 -5.81 37.42 25.48
CA LEU A 220 -5.15 37.99 24.30
C LEU A 220 -3.96 38.83 24.80
N LYS A 221 -2.75 38.38 24.45
CA LYS A 221 -1.50 39.09 24.76
C LYS A 221 -1.13 40.10 23.70
#